data_dc8a5b87c9946b45805aff0109b6689c
#
_entry.id   dc8a5b87c9946b45805aff0109b6689c
#
_cell.length_a   1.000
_cell.length_b   1.000
_cell.length_c   1.000
_cell.angle_alpha   90.00
_cell.angle_beta   90.00
_cell.angle_gamma   90.00
#
_symmetry.space_group_name_H-M   'P 1'
#
loop_
_entity.id
_entity.type
_entity.pdbx_description
1 polymer ?
#
loop_
_entity_poly.entity_id
_entity_poly.type
_entity_poly.pdbx_seq_one_letter_code
_entity_poly.pdbx_strand_id
1 'polypeptide(L)'
;MKVLIDTHTFLWWTTEDPQLSLRAKEVIADGQNEVFLSAASVWEIIIKTAKGKLILPETPGQYITSRMSLYRFRPLPIQISHTLRVYELPPHHNDPFDRMLIAQSQSESMPLVTKDENIQRYELETIW
;
A
#
# COMPACT_ATOMS: atom_id res chain seq x y z
N MET A 1 -9.27 -7.60 11.50
CA MET A 1 -8.42 -6.41 11.72
C MET A 1 -8.41 -5.54 10.48
N LYS A 2 -7.93 -4.31 10.62
CA LYS A 2 -7.72 -3.41 9.49
C LYS A 2 -6.24 -3.44 9.14
N VAL A 3 -5.91 -3.60 7.86
CA VAL A 3 -4.53 -3.59 7.37
C VAL A 3 -4.39 -2.66 6.17
N LEU A 4 -3.23 -2.04 6.05
CA LEU A 4 -2.86 -1.23 4.89
C LEU A 4 -1.88 -2.05 4.05
N ILE A 5 -2.09 -2.11 2.74
CA ILE A 5 -1.14 -2.78 1.84
C ILE A 5 -0.30 -1.73 1.10
N ASP A 6 0.98 -2.00 0.89
CA ASP A 6 1.81 -1.10 0.10
C ASP A 6 1.58 -1.32 -1.40
N THR A 7 2.20 -0.47 -2.22
CA THR A 7 1.99 -0.47 -3.66
C THR A 7 2.40 -1.80 -4.31
N HIS A 8 3.57 -2.34 -3.95
CA HIS A 8 4.03 -3.61 -4.50
C HIS A 8 3.14 -4.77 -4.07
N THR A 9 2.71 -4.79 -2.81
CA THR A 9 1.79 -5.80 -2.31
C THR A 9 0.48 -5.83 -3.11
N PHE A 10 -0.08 -4.65 -3.38
CA PHE A 10 -1.27 -4.55 -4.23
C PHE A 10 -1.05 -5.14 -5.61
N LEU A 11 0.04 -4.74 -6.27
CA LEU A 11 0.36 -5.22 -7.61
C LEU A 11 0.64 -6.73 -7.62
N TRP A 12 1.37 -7.24 -6.65
CA TRP A 12 1.66 -8.67 -6.56
C TRP A 12 0.41 -9.51 -6.25
N TRP A 13 -0.49 -8.97 -5.43
CA TRP A 13 -1.77 -9.64 -5.18
C TRP A 13 -2.62 -9.72 -6.46
N THR A 14 -2.76 -8.63 -7.18
CA THR A 14 -3.62 -8.58 -8.37
C THR A 14 -3.06 -9.36 -9.56
N THR A 15 -1.74 -9.56 -9.63
CA THR A 15 -1.07 -10.32 -10.68
C THR A 15 -0.68 -11.73 -10.26
N GLU A 16 -1.03 -12.15 -9.06
CA GLU A 16 -0.65 -13.45 -8.50
C GLU A 16 0.86 -13.69 -8.54
N ASP A 17 1.64 -12.64 -8.24
CA ASP A 17 3.10 -12.69 -8.28
C ASP A 17 3.63 -13.55 -7.12
N PRO A 18 4.58 -14.49 -7.41
CA PRO A 18 5.14 -15.36 -6.37
C PRO A 18 5.98 -14.64 -5.31
N GLN A 19 6.32 -13.36 -5.51
CA GLN A 19 7.00 -12.58 -4.48
C GLN A 19 6.10 -12.30 -3.25
N LEU A 20 4.78 -12.39 -3.42
CA LEU A 20 3.85 -12.24 -2.32
C LEU A 20 3.95 -13.44 -1.38
N SER A 21 4.27 -13.19 -0.10
CA SER A 21 4.44 -14.27 0.87
C SER A 21 3.11 -14.99 1.16
N LEU A 22 3.21 -16.22 1.65
CA LEU A 22 2.02 -16.97 2.07
C LEU A 22 1.26 -16.23 3.16
N ARG A 23 1.97 -15.66 4.14
CA ARG A 23 1.35 -14.91 5.23
C ARG A 23 0.60 -13.69 4.70
N ALA A 24 1.22 -12.92 3.79
CA ALA A 24 0.55 -11.77 3.18
C ALA A 24 -0.72 -12.19 2.43
N LYS A 25 -0.66 -13.29 1.68
CA LYS A 25 -1.82 -13.84 0.98
C LYS A 25 -2.94 -14.21 1.96
N GLU A 26 -2.60 -14.88 3.05
CA GLU A 26 -3.57 -15.28 4.07
C GLU A 26 -4.26 -14.07 4.71
N VAL A 27 -3.49 -13.04 5.04
CA VAL A 27 -4.03 -11.82 5.65
C VAL A 27 -4.97 -11.09 4.68
N ILE A 28 -4.58 -10.97 3.41
CA ILE A 28 -5.41 -10.29 2.39
C ILE A 28 -6.65 -11.10 2.05
N ALA A 29 -6.55 -12.42 1.98
CA ALA A 29 -7.66 -13.30 1.62
C ALA A 29 -8.67 -13.51 2.75
N ASP A 30 -8.28 -13.23 4.00
CA ASP A 30 -9.17 -13.42 5.16
C ASP A 30 -10.29 -12.40 5.15
N GLY A 31 -11.53 -12.87 4.94
CA GLY A 31 -12.72 -12.03 4.91
C GLY A 31 -13.03 -11.31 6.22
N GLN A 32 -12.40 -11.68 7.33
CA GLN A 32 -12.53 -10.98 8.61
C GLN A 32 -11.67 -9.71 8.65
N ASN A 33 -10.71 -9.57 7.74
CA ASN A 33 -9.85 -8.39 7.66
C ASN A 33 -10.42 -7.36 6.69
N GLU A 34 -10.27 -6.10 7.03
CA GLU A 34 -10.52 -4.98 6.12
C GLU A 34 -9.18 -4.53 5.53
N VAL A 35 -9.05 -4.65 4.22
CA VAL A 35 -7.80 -4.31 3.51
C VAL A 35 -7.95 -2.94 2.86
N PHE A 36 -7.01 -2.05 3.17
CA PHE A 36 -7.01 -0.67 2.66
C PHE A 36 -5.90 -0.46 1.64
N LEU A 37 -6.24 0.27 0.58
CA LEU A 37 -5.29 0.78 -0.41
C LEU A 37 -5.26 2.32 -0.31
N SER A 38 -4.08 2.87 -0.09
CA SER A 38 -3.90 4.32 0.04
C SER A 38 -4.00 5.04 -1.30
N ALA A 39 -4.54 6.25 -1.28
CA ALA A 39 -4.46 7.17 -2.40
C ALA A 39 -3.00 7.44 -2.82
N ALA A 40 -2.04 7.36 -1.89
CA ALA A 40 -0.61 7.48 -2.20
C ALA A 40 -0.15 6.37 -3.15
N SER A 41 -0.58 5.12 -2.92
CA SER A 41 -0.24 4.00 -3.79
C SER A 41 -0.87 4.14 -5.17
N VAL A 42 -2.12 4.59 -5.23
CA VAL A 42 -2.78 4.89 -6.51
C VAL A 42 -2.01 5.95 -7.28
N TRP A 43 -1.59 7.02 -6.62
CA TRP A 43 -0.81 8.09 -7.25
C TRP A 43 0.54 7.58 -7.74
N GLU A 44 1.23 6.76 -6.96
CA GLU A 44 2.50 6.14 -7.38
C GLU A 44 2.32 5.31 -8.66
N ILE A 45 1.27 4.49 -8.72
CA ILE A 45 0.94 3.67 -9.90
C ILE A 45 0.69 4.55 -11.13
N ILE A 46 -0.08 5.63 -10.97
CA ILE A 46 -0.37 6.56 -12.05
C ILE A 46 0.91 7.20 -12.60
N ILE A 47 1.81 7.66 -11.71
CA ILE A 47 3.07 8.27 -12.12
C ILE A 47 3.94 7.26 -12.88
N LYS A 48 4.09 6.04 -12.35
CA LYS A 48 4.92 5.01 -12.98
C LYS A 48 4.35 4.55 -14.32
N THR A 49 3.03 4.43 -14.42
CA THR A 49 2.37 4.08 -15.68
C THR A 49 2.56 5.18 -16.73
N ALA A 50 2.41 6.44 -16.34
CA ALA A 50 2.60 7.57 -17.24
C ALA A 50 4.03 7.67 -17.76
N LYS A 51 5.02 7.23 -16.98
CA LYS A 51 6.44 7.22 -17.37
C LYS A 51 6.86 5.95 -18.12
N GLY A 52 5.95 5.01 -18.36
CA GLY A 52 6.25 3.74 -19.00
C GLY A 52 7.04 2.76 -18.14
N LYS A 53 7.17 3.02 -16.83
CA LYS A 53 7.90 2.15 -15.90
C LYS A 53 7.05 1.00 -15.37
N LEU A 54 5.74 1.11 -15.51
CA LEU A 54 4.77 0.08 -15.12
C LEU A 54 3.79 -0.08 -16.27
N ILE A 55 3.56 -1.33 -16.69
CA ILE A 55 2.63 -1.64 -17.77
C ILE A 55 1.46 -2.41 -17.17
N LEU A 56 0.25 -1.86 -17.33
CA LEU A 56 -0.99 -2.49 -16.91
C LEU A 56 -1.79 -2.91 -18.14
N PRO A 57 -2.63 -3.96 -18.04
CA PRO A 57 -3.45 -4.41 -19.17
C PRO A 57 -4.59 -3.45 -19.53
N GLU A 58 -4.88 -2.50 -18.65
CA GLU A 58 -5.93 -1.51 -18.80
C GLU A 58 -5.38 -0.14 -18.37
N THR A 59 -6.17 0.93 -18.54
CA THR A 59 -5.82 2.22 -17.96
C THR A 59 -5.72 2.10 -16.44
N PRO A 60 -4.87 2.91 -15.77
CA PRO A 60 -4.74 2.82 -14.32
C PRO A 60 -6.06 2.96 -13.58
N GLY A 61 -6.93 3.87 -14.00
CA GLY A 61 -8.24 4.05 -13.38
C GLY A 61 -9.11 2.81 -13.45
N GLN A 62 -9.20 2.20 -14.63
CA GLN A 62 -9.97 0.96 -14.82
C GLN A 62 -9.38 -0.20 -14.05
N TYR A 63 -8.05 -0.35 -14.11
CA TYR A 63 -7.36 -1.44 -13.41
C TYR A 63 -7.57 -1.36 -11.90
N ILE A 64 -7.29 -0.21 -11.32
CA ILE A 64 -7.34 -0.04 -9.86
C ILE A 64 -8.78 -0.17 -9.35
N THR A 65 -9.73 0.53 -9.97
CA THR A 65 -11.12 0.50 -9.51
C THR A 65 -11.75 -0.87 -9.64
N SER A 66 -11.48 -1.60 -10.74
CA SER A 66 -12.02 -2.94 -10.93
C SER A 66 -11.46 -3.94 -9.91
N ARG A 67 -10.15 -3.86 -9.59
CA ARG A 67 -9.52 -4.77 -8.62
C ARG A 67 -9.92 -4.43 -7.19
N MET A 68 -10.05 -3.15 -6.86
CA MET A 68 -10.57 -2.76 -5.54
C MET A 68 -11.99 -3.30 -5.32
N SER A 69 -12.83 -3.21 -6.33
CA SER A 69 -14.20 -3.73 -6.26
C SER A 69 -14.20 -5.26 -6.14
N LEU A 70 -13.41 -5.95 -6.97
CA LEU A 70 -13.34 -7.42 -6.99
C LEU A 70 -12.90 -7.99 -5.64
N TYR A 71 -11.88 -7.39 -5.04
CA TYR A 71 -11.28 -7.87 -3.80
C TYR A 71 -11.82 -7.17 -2.55
N ARG A 72 -12.76 -6.24 -2.71
CA ARG A 72 -13.36 -5.46 -1.62
C ARG A 72 -12.32 -4.66 -0.83
N PHE A 73 -11.31 -4.13 -1.51
CA PHE A 73 -10.34 -3.23 -0.90
C PHE A 73 -10.99 -1.87 -0.66
N ARG A 74 -10.68 -1.29 0.48
CA ARG A 74 -11.20 0.01 0.89
C ARG A 74 -10.19 1.12 0.58
N PRO A 75 -10.64 2.28 0.11
CA PRO A 75 -9.73 3.40 -0.11
C PRO A 75 -9.33 4.05 1.22
N LEU A 76 -8.06 4.43 1.33
CA LEU A 76 -7.58 5.27 2.42
C LEU A 76 -7.15 6.61 1.83
N PRO A 77 -7.92 7.68 2.04
CA PRO A 77 -7.54 9.00 1.55
C PRO A 77 -6.36 9.56 2.34
N ILE A 78 -5.59 10.45 1.71
CA ILE A 78 -4.54 11.20 2.38
C ILE A 78 -5.18 12.40 3.08
N GLN A 79 -5.03 12.46 4.39
CA GLN A 79 -5.50 13.58 5.21
C GLN A 79 -4.35 14.50 5.56
N ILE A 80 -4.66 15.74 5.93
CA ILE A 80 -3.64 16.70 6.37
C ILE A 80 -2.85 16.15 7.57
N SER A 81 -3.54 15.47 8.49
CA SER A 81 -2.87 14.83 9.64
C SER A 81 -1.80 13.82 9.24
N HIS A 82 -2.03 13.09 8.15
CA HIS A 82 -1.04 12.16 7.60
C HIS A 82 0.20 12.90 7.07
N THR A 83 -0.01 14.00 6.34
CA THR A 83 1.11 14.77 5.79
C THR A 83 1.94 15.43 6.89
N LEU A 84 1.30 15.94 7.93
CA LEU A 84 2.00 16.51 9.08
C LEU A 84 2.84 15.44 9.80
N ARG A 85 2.33 14.22 9.89
CA ARG A 85 3.07 13.13 10.52
C ARG A 85 4.30 12.72 9.70
N VAL A 86 4.27 12.83 8.37
CA VAL A 86 5.46 12.58 7.54
C VAL A 86 6.64 13.44 7.98
N TYR A 87 6.40 14.69 8.35
CA TYR A 87 7.45 15.59 8.82
C TYR A 87 8.14 15.06 10.08
N GLU A 88 7.41 14.35 10.94
CA GLU A 88 7.93 13.82 12.20
C GLU A 88 8.70 12.50 12.03
N LEU A 89 8.64 11.86 10.87
CA LEU A 89 9.32 10.59 10.64
C LEU A 89 10.83 10.78 10.61
N PRO A 90 11.60 9.84 11.20
CA PRO A 90 13.07 9.88 11.06
C PRO A 90 13.47 9.67 9.60
N PRO A 91 14.61 10.23 9.16
CA PRO A 91 15.02 10.20 7.76
C PRO A 91 15.77 8.91 7.38
N HIS A 92 15.14 7.75 7.59
CA HIS A 92 15.75 6.46 7.27
C HIS A 92 15.90 6.22 5.76
N HIS A 93 14.99 6.79 4.96
CA HIS A 93 15.05 6.75 3.50
C HIS A 93 14.18 7.90 2.94
N ASN A 94 14.20 8.08 1.63
CA ASN A 94 13.65 9.29 0.99
C ASN A 94 12.43 9.04 0.12
N ASP A 95 11.93 7.81 -0.01
CA ASP A 95 10.77 7.54 -0.86
C ASP A 95 9.52 8.20 -0.29
N PRO A 96 8.95 9.21 -0.96
CA PRO A 96 7.81 9.96 -0.43
C PRO A 96 6.54 9.13 -0.33
N PHE A 97 6.36 8.15 -1.23
CA PHE A 97 5.17 7.28 -1.20
C PHE A 97 5.24 6.34 -0.01
N ASP A 98 6.38 5.69 0.20
CA ASP A 98 6.59 4.83 1.38
C ASP A 98 6.43 5.61 2.68
N ARG A 99 7.01 6.80 2.76
CA ARG A 99 6.93 7.63 3.97
C ARG A 99 5.49 8.04 4.26
N MET A 100 4.68 8.30 3.23
CA MET A 100 3.26 8.56 3.41
C MET A 100 2.52 7.32 3.94
N LEU A 101 2.80 6.14 3.40
CA LEU A 101 2.20 4.89 3.89
C LEU A 101 2.56 4.63 5.35
N ILE A 102 3.81 4.87 5.72
CA ILE A 102 4.27 4.74 7.11
C ILE A 102 3.49 5.68 8.03
N ALA A 103 3.36 6.94 7.63
CA ALA A 103 2.61 7.95 8.40
C ALA A 103 1.13 7.54 8.56
N GLN A 104 0.53 7.02 7.49
CA GLN A 104 -0.86 6.55 7.54
C GLN A 104 -1.01 5.32 8.44
N SER A 105 -0.11 4.35 8.33
CA SER A 105 -0.09 3.17 9.21
C SER A 105 -0.03 3.57 10.67
N GLN A 106 0.86 4.48 11.03
CA GLN A 106 0.99 4.97 12.40
C GLN A 106 -0.25 5.74 12.86
N SER A 107 -0.75 6.66 12.04
CA SER A 107 -1.88 7.52 12.38
C SER A 107 -3.18 6.73 12.55
N GLU A 108 -3.40 5.73 11.70
CA GLU A 108 -4.62 4.92 11.70
C GLU A 108 -4.48 3.64 12.53
N SER A 109 -3.32 3.41 13.11
CA SER A 109 -3.03 2.19 13.89
C SER A 109 -3.32 0.91 13.10
N MET A 110 -2.94 0.90 11.83
CA MET A 110 -3.09 -0.26 10.95
C MET A 110 -1.71 -0.85 10.63
N PRO A 111 -1.52 -2.18 10.79
CA PRO A 111 -0.32 -2.82 10.28
C PRO A 111 -0.16 -2.61 8.79
N LEU A 112 1.08 -2.48 8.33
CA LEU A 112 1.41 -2.35 6.91
C LEU A 112 1.91 -3.68 6.35
N VAL A 113 1.21 -4.20 5.34
CA VAL A 113 1.62 -5.42 4.64
C VAL A 113 2.67 -5.02 3.60
N THR A 114 3.91 -5.37 3.86
CA THR A 114 5.06 -4.95 3.05
C THR A 114 6.23 -5.90 3.18
N LYS A 115 6.97 -6.08 2.08
CA LYS A 115 8.26 -6.78 2.06
C LYS A 115 9.43 -5.81 2.26
N ASP A 116 9.21 -4.52 2.12
CA ASP A 116 10.27 -3.51 2.00
C ASP A 116 11.03 -3.35 3.32
N GLU A 117 12.33 -3.65 3.28
CA GLU A 117 13.22 -3.55 4.45
C GLU A 117 13.40 -2.10 4.92
N ASN A 118 13.32 -1.12 4.02
CA ASN A 118 13.41 0.29 4.40
C ASN A 118 12.22 0.72 5.25
N ILE A 119 11.03 0.22 4.95
CA ILE A 119 9.83 0.49 5.74
C ILE A 119 9.96 -0.11 7.14
N GLN A 120 10.54 -1.31 7.23
CA GLN A 120 10.72 -2.01 8.52
C GLN A 120 11.66 -1.29 9.49
N ARG A 121 12.41 -0.31 9.01
CA ARG A 121 13.29 0.51 9.87
C ARG A 121 12.51 1.52 10.71
N TYR A 122 11.26 1.77 10.42
CA TYR A 122 10.40 2.72 11.13
C TYR A 122 9.59 2.01 12.22
N GLU A 123 9.06 2.80 13.15
CA GLU A 123 8.24 2.28 14.24
C GLU A 123 6.81 2.02 13.79
N LEU A 124 6.56 0.84 13.27
CA LEU A 124 5.23 0.37 12.90
C LEU A 124 5.19 -1.15 12.89
N GLU A 125 4.00 -1.72 12.97
CA GLU A 125 3.83 -3.15 12.75
C GLU A 125 3.80 -3.44 11.25
N THR A 126 4.63 -4.38 10.80
CA THR A 126 4.64 -4.87 9.42
C THR A 126 4.28 -6.35 9.38
N ILE A 127 3.65 -6.75 8.27
CA ILE A 127 3.25 -8.14 8.03
C ILE A 127 3.88 -8.58 6.71
N TRP A 128 4.54 -9.75 6.76
CA TRP A 128 5.06 -10.37 5.54
C TRP A 128 5.28 -11.87 5.71
#